data_54320d68e2c77f08d2d1484f1517a872
#
_entry.id   54320d68e2c77f08d2d1484f1517a872
#
_cell.length_a   1.000
_cell.length_b   1.000
_cell.length_c   1.000
_cell.angle_alpha   90.00
_cell.angle_beta   90.00
_cell.angle_gamma   90.00
#
_symmetry.space_group_name_H-M   'P 1'
#
loop_
_entity.id
_entity.type
_entity.pdbx_description
1 polymer ?
#
loop_
_entity_poly.entity_id
_entity_poly.type
_entity_poly.pdbx_seq_one_letter_code
_entity_poly.pdbx_strand_id
1 'polypeptide(L)'
;MDVKKTTTSTGFKLSVMTLAIMNVTAVVSLRGLPAEAVYGLSSAFYYLFAAIVFLIPTAMVAAELAAMFADKQGGVCRWVGEAYGARTGFLAIWLQWIESTIWYPTVLTFGAVSIAFIGMNDTHDALLASNKVFTLCMVLAIYWIATLIALKGLGWVGKISKWGGMIGTIIPAGLLIVLGVIYISTGGHNHMDMSQGFFPDLSKFNNLVLASSIFLFYAGMEMMGIHVMDVKNPSRNYPKAIIIGSLVTVLIFILGTFSLGLIIPAKDISLTQSLLVGFDNYFHYLHISWAGPIIAIALMFGVLAGVLTWVAGPSKGIFAVGKAGYLPPFFQKTNKNGVQKNILLIQGCVVTLLALLFVVMPSVQSFYQILSQLTVLLYLIMYMLMFSAAIVLRYKMKGTPRPFRLGKKNGLMWFLGCLGFCGALLAFILSFVPPSQISTGSNTVWFSVLIIGCVVVVGAPFVIYSMRKPSWKDPEAAADFAPFHWEAQAKVAAPEAAAPAQQKPGSNK
;
A
#
# COMPACT_ATOMS: atom_id res chain seq x y z
N MET A 1 23.27 33.48 19.11
CA MET A 1 21.89 32.93 19.04
C MET A 1 22.03 31.45 18.72
N ASP A 2 21.86 30.65 19.78
CA ASP A 2 22.05 29.20 19.70
C ASP A 2 20.96 28.55 18.86
N VAL A 3 21.37 27.93 17.77
CA VAL A 3 20.53 27.03 17.00
C VAL A 3 20.23 25.83 17.92
N LYS A 4 19.03 25.77 18.47
CA LYS A 4 18.51 24.59 19.15
C LYS A 4 18.63 23.40 18.19
N LYS A 5 19.67 22.58 18.40
CA LYS A 5 19.74 21.23 17.85
C LYS A 5 18.45 20.53 18.28
N THR A 6 17.59 20.25 17.31
CA THR A 6 16.45 19.36 17.47
C THR A 6 17.01 18.05 18.02
N THR A 7 16.65 17.76 19.23
CA THR A 7 16.99 16.55 19.98
C THR A 7 16.65 15.33 19.12
N THR A 8 17.69 14.71 18.60
CA THR A 8 17.65 13.30 18.17
C THR A 8 17.05 12.50 19.33
N SER A 9 15.92 11.88 19.09
CA SER A 9 15.26 10.98 20.03
C SER A 9 16.27 9.99 20.57
N THR A 10 16.33 9.91 21.87
CA THR A 10 17.12 8.94 22.63
C THR A 10 16.88 7.52 22.11
N GLY A 11 17.75 7.06 21.31
CA GLY A 11 18.40 5.82 21.20
C GLY A 11 17.68 4.48 21.23
N PHE A 12 16.38 4.35 21.02
CA PHE A 12 15.79 3.03 20.81
C PHE A 12 16.05 2.58 19.37
N LYS A 13 16.97 1.63 19.19
CA LYS A 13 17.25 1.03 17.88
C LYS A 13 16.42 -0.24 17.72
N LEU A 14 15.71 -0.33 16.57
CA LEU A 14 14.92 -1.50 16.22
C LEU A 14 15.81 -2.73 16.05
N SER A 15 15.37 -3.85 16.62
CA SER A 15 16.00 -5.15 16.36
C SER A 15 15.61 -5.67 14.97
N VAL A 16 16.40 -6.60 14.43
CA VAL A 16 16.09 -7.30 13.16
C VAL A 16 14.71 -7.94 13.23
N MET A 17 14.39 -8.62 14.34
CA MET A 17 13.10 -9.30 14.50
C MET A 17 11.93 -8.30 14.59
N THR A 18 12.10 -7.19 15.32
CA THR A 18 11.06 -6.16 15.42
C THR A 18 10.73 -5.58 14.05
N LEU A 19 11.75 -5.25 13.24
CA LEU A 19 11.53 -4.74 11.88
C LEU A 19 10.92 -5.80 10.96
N ALA A 20 11.31 -7.07 11.08
CA ALA A 20 10.71 -8.16 10.30
C ALA A 20 9.22 -8.32 10.63
N ILE A 21 8.83 -8.27 11.92
CA ILE A 21 7.42 -8.31 12.32
C ILE A 21 6.66 -7.09 11.80
N MET A 22 7.26 -5.90 11.85
CA MET A 22 6.65 -4.70 11.28
C MET A 22 6.41 -4.85 9.77
N ASN A 23 7.36 -5.43 9.03
CA ASN A 23 7.20 -5.72 7.60
C ASN A 23 6.01 -6.66 7.36
N VAL A 24 5.92 -7.76 8.12
CA VAL A 24 4.82 -8.73 8.00
C VAL A 24 3.47 -8.05 8.26
N THR A 25 3.36 -7.27 9.33
CA THR A 25 2.09 -6.59 9.67
C THR A 25 1.69 -5.50 8.69
N ALA A 26 2.64 -4.89 8.00
CA ALA A 26 2.36 -3.85 7.01
C ALA A 26 1.85 -4.43 5.67
N VAL A 27 2.33 -5.62 5.30
CA VAL A 27 2.10 -6.22 3.98
C VAL A 27 1.03 -7.31 4.02
N VAL A 28 1.00 -8.15 5.07
CA VAL A 28 0.07 -9.28 5.12
C VAL A 28 -1.38 -8.79 5.22
N SER A 29 -2.17 -9.19 4.22
CA SER A 29 -3.61 -8.96 4.17
C SER A 29 -4.33 -10.26 3.77
N LEU A 30 -5.04 -10.88 4.73
CA LEU A 30 -5.67 -12.19 4.53
C LEU A 30 -6.79 -12.17 3.49
N ARG A 31 -7.37 -10.99 3.21
CA ARG A 31 -8.43 -10.82 2.22
C ARG A 31 -8.02 -11.22 0.78
N GLY A 32 -6.71 -11.30 0.52
CA GLY A 32 -6.19 -11.69 -0.78
C GLY A 32 -6.11 -13.20 -1.01
N LEU A 33 -6.10 -13.99 0.05
CA LEU A 33 -5.91 -15.45 -0.05
C LEU A 33 -6.92 -16.15 -0.95
N PRO A 34 -8.23 -15.78 -0.95
CA PRO A 34 -9.21 -16.43 -1.82
C PRO A 34 -8.91 -16.30 -3.31
N ALA A 35 -8.40 -15.16 -3.78
CA ALA A 35 -8.09 -14.95 -5.19
C ALA A 35 -7.06 -15.96 -5.71
N GLU A 36 -6.09 -16.29 -4.88
CA GLU A 36 -5.00 -17.18 -5.25
C GLU A 36 -5.33 -18.65 -4.96
N ALA A 37 -6.29 -18.93 -4.08
CA ALA A 37 -6.74 -20.30 -3.80
C ALA A 37 -7.39 -20.97 -5.03
N VAL A 38 -7.92 -20.18 -5.96
CA VAL A 38 -8.44 -20.65 -7.26
C VAL A 38 -7.39 -21.40 -8.09
N TYR A 39 -6.11 -21.04 -7.91
CA TYR A 39 -4.99 -21.64 -8.65
C TYR A 39 -4.44 -22.94 -8.02
N GLY A 40 -4.98 -23.38 -6.90
CA GLY A 40 -4.52 -24.59 -6.22
C GLY A 40 -3.01 -24.55 -5.94
N LEU A 41 -2.28 -25.62 -6.30
CA LEU A 41 -0.84 -25.75 -6.03
C LEU A 41 0.00 -24.69 -6.76
N SER A 42 -0.41 -24.24 -7.95
CA SER A 42 0.35 -23.23 -8.72
C SER A 42 0.32 -21.84 -8.07
N SER A 43 -0.55 -21.58 -7.10
CA SER A 43 -0.53 -20.33 -6.34
C SER A 43 0.83 -20.10 -5.65
N ALA A 44 1.49 -21.16 -5.18
CA ALA A 44 2.82 -21.08 -4.59
C ALA A 44 3.86 -20.52 -5.58
N PHE A 45 3.81 -20.95 -6.84
CA PHE A 45 4.67 -20.40 -7.88
C PHE A 45 4.45 -18.91 -8.07
N TYR A 46 3.20 -18.46 -8.16
CA TYR A 46 2.88 -17.04 -8.35
C TYR A 46 3.36 -16.18 -7.17
N TYR A 47 3.16 -16.65 -5.93
CA TYR A 47 3.68 -15.94 -4.76
C TYR A 47 5.19 -15.85 -4.74
N LEU A 48 5.91 -16.94 -5.03
CA LEU A 48 7.37 -16.95 -5.10
C LEU A 48 7.89 -16.06 -6.23
N PHE A 49 7.29 -16.16 -7.41
CA PHE A 49 7.64 -15.33 -8.56
C PHE A 49 7.49 -13.83 -8.23
N ALA A 50 6.31 -13.42 -7.74
CA ALA A 50 6.06 -12.03 -7.37
C ALA A 50 6.96 -11.54 -6.23
N ALA A 51 7.32 -12.42 -5.28
CA ALA A 51 8.26 -12.07 -4.21
C ALA A 51 9.66 -11.77 -4.77
N ILE A 52 10.15 -12.57 -5.70
CA ILE A 52 11.47 -12.39 -6.32
C ILE A 52 11.50 -11.16 -7.22
N VAL A 53 10.46 -10.96 -8.06
CA VAL A 53 10.48 -9.89 -9.06
C VAL A 53 9.97 -8.55 -8.52
N PHE A 54 9.26 -8.52 -7.40
CA PHE A 54 8.63 -7.30 -6.92
C PHE A 54 8.84 -7.04 -5.41
N LEU A 55 8.47 -7.96 -4.52
CA LEU A 55 8.51 -7.74 -3.06
C LEU A 55 9.92 -7.38 -2.59
N ILE A 56 10.90 -8.25 -2.88
CA ILE A 56 12.30 -8.06 -2.47
C ILE A 56 12.92 -6.83 -3.15
N PRO A 57 12.83 -6.65 -4.49
CA PRO A 57 13.30 -5.43 -5.13
C PRO A 57 12.72 -4.15 -4.56
N THR A 58 11.40 -4.10 -4.31
CA THR A 58 10.73 -2.93 -3.72
C THR A 58 11.33 -2.56 -2.38
N ALA A 59 11.40 -3.52 -1.46
CA ALA A 59 11.89 -3.28 -0.11
C ALA A 59 13.36 -2.85 -0.09
N MET A 60 14.19 -3.49 -0.90
CA MET A 60 15.64 -3.21 -0.95
C MET A 60 15.94 -1.86 -1.62
N VAL A 61 15.27 -1.54 -2.72
CA VAL A 61 15.45 -0.26 -3.44
C VAL A 61 14.91 0.89 -2.59
N ALA A 62 13.73 0.75 -2.00
CA ALA A 62 13.16 1.77 -1.11
C ALA A 62 14.05 2.02 0.12
N ALA A 63 14.70 0.99 0.67
CA ALA A 63 15.62 1.14 1.77
C ALA A 63 16.84 2.03 1.42
N GLU A 64 17.42 1.86 0.23
CA GLU A 64 18.52 2.74 -0.18
C GLU A 64 18.07 4.18 -0.36
N LEU A 65 16.91 4.39 -1.00
CA LEU A 65 16.34 5.72 -1.19
C LEU A 65 16.00 6.39 0.14
N ALA A 66 15.37 5.67 1.06
CA ALA A 66 15.05 6.16 2.39
C ALA A 66 16.31 6.49 3.21
N ALA A 67 17.34 5.66 3.16
CA ALA A 67 18.62 5.93 3.82
C ALA A 67 19.34 7.15 3.24
N MET A 68 19.28 7.33 1.92
CA MET A 68 19.90 8.46 1.23
C MET A 68 19.26 9.81 1.59
N PHE A 69 17.98 9.83 1.89
CA PHE A 69 17.20 11.02 2.20
C PHE A 69 16.59 10.99 3.61
N ALA A 70 17.24 10.32 4.55
CA ALA A 70 16.72 10.15 5.92
C ALA A 70 16.54 11.48 6.69
N ASP A 71 17.29 12.51 6.30
CA ASP A 71 17.24 13.87 6.86
C ASP A 71 16.19 14.77 6.15
N LYS A 72 15.52 14.29 5.10
CA LYS A 72 14.61 15.07 4.26
C LYS A 72 13.22 14.47 4.23
N GLN A 73 12.23 15.33 4.35
CA GLN A 73 10.83 14.92 4.21
C GLN A 73 10.42 14.77 2.75
N GLY A 74 9.33 14.04 2.51
CA GLY A 74 8.69 13.90 1.21
C GLY A 74 8.62 12.48 0.64
N GLY A 75 9.30 11.48 1.26
CA GLY A 75 9.21 10.08 0.82
C GLY A 75 9.39 9.91 -0.69
N VAL A 76 8.47 9.23 -1.35
CA VAL A 76 8.51 8.98 -2.81
C VAL A 76 8.55 10.26 -3.64
N CYS A 77 7.93 11.37 -3.17
CA CYS A 77 8.05 12.67 -3.83
C CYS A 77 9.50 13.14 -3.88
N ARG A 78 10.24 12.99 -2.78
CA ARG A 78 11.65 13.34 -2.71
C ARG A 78 12.49 12.47 -3.65
N TRP A 79 12.30 11.15 -3.59
CA TRP A 79 13.08 10.20 -4.38
C TRP A 79 12.91 10.41 -5.88
N VAL A 80 11.67 10.52 -6.33
CA VAL A 80 11.34 10.71 -7.75
C VAL A 80 11.64 12.15 -8.21
N GLY A 81 11.39 13.14 -7.35
CA GLY A 81 11.63 14.56 -7.66
C GLY A 81 13.11 14.91 -7.81
N GLU A 82 13.99 14.30 -7.03
CA GLU A 82 15.45 14.47 -7.19
C GLU A 82 15.96 13.84 -8.51
N ALA A 83 15.31 12.77 -8.96
CA ALA A 83 15.68 12.11 -10.22
C ALA A 83 15.14 12.83 -11.47
N TYR A 84 13.86 13.25 -11.45
CA TYR A 84 13.12 13.67 -12.65
C TYR A 84 12.50 15.07 -12.56
N GLY A 85 12.65 15.75 -11.45
CA GLY A 85 12.08 17.08 -11.24
C GLY A 85 10.78 17.08 -10.42
N ALA A 86 10.43 18.27 -9.93
CA ALA A 86 9.35 18.48 -8.97
C ALA A 86 7.98 17.99 -9.44
N ARG A 87 7.68 18.14 -10.74
CA ARG A 87 6.39 17.72 -11.35
C ARG A 87 6.19 16.21 -11.26
N THR A 88 7.25 15.44 -11.56
CA THR A 88 7.20 13.96 -11.50
C THR A 88 7.22 13.47 -10.05
N GLY A 89 7.95 14.17 -9.17
CA GLY A 89 7.91 13.91 -7.73
C GLY A 89 6.51 14.10 -7.15
N PHE A 90 5.82 15.17 -7.56
CA PHE A 90 4.43 15.40 -7.15
C PHE A 90 3.49 14.32 -7.68
N LEU A 91 3.65 13.86 -8.92
CA LEU A 91 2.90 12.72 -9.45
C LEU A 91 3.08 11.47 -8.56
N ALA A 92 4.30 11.15 -8.16
CA ALA A 92 4.56 9.94 -7.38
C ALA A 92 3.84 9.95 -6.02
N ILE A 93 3.88 11.05 -5.27
CA ILE A 93 3.17 11.14 -3.97
C ILE A 93 1.66 11.26 -4.15
N TRP A 94 1.19 11.88 -5.22
CA TRP A 94 -0.21 11.92 -5.56
C TRP A 94 -0.74 10.51 -5.82
N LEU A 95 -0.02 9.71 -6.61
CA LEU A 95 -0.38 8.33 -6.89
C LEU A 95 -0.43 7.50 -5.61
N GLN A 96 0.55 7.62 -4.71
CA GLN A 96 0.57 6.91 -3.43
C GLN A 96 -0.62 7.28 -2.53
N TRP A 97 -1.08 8.52 -2.56
CA TRP A 97 -2.23 8.96 -1.76
C TRP A 97 -3.56 8.55 -2.38
N ILE A 98 -3.73 8.72 -3.71
CA ILE A 98 -5.01 8.48 -4.36
C ILE A 98 -5.28 6.99 -4.56
N GLU A 99 -4.23 6.17 -4.81
CA GLU A 99 -4.39 4.72 -4.90
C GLU A 99 -4.90 4.15 -3.57
N SER A 100 -4.34 4.58 -2.43
CA SER A 100 -4.82 4.18 -1.12
C SER A 100 -6.27 4.64 -0.89
N THR A 101 -6.66 5.80 -1.42
CA THR A 101 -8.04 6.29 -1.37
C THR A 101 -8.99 5.38 -2.16
N ILE A 102 -8.58 4.90 -3.32
CA ILE A 102 -9.34 3.95 -4.15
C ILE A 102 -9.35 2.55 -3.52
N TRP A 103 -8.30 2.18 -2.81
CA TRP A 103 -8.17 0.91 -2.12
C TRP A 103 -9.12 0.77 -0.91
N TYR A 104 -9.46 1.86 -0.19
CA TYR A 104 -10.29 1.76 1.01
C TYR A 104 -11.62 1.05 0.79
N PRO A 105 -12.44 1.35 -0.23
CA PRO A 105 -13.67 0.60 -0.44
C PRO A 105 -13.46 -0.90 -0.59
N THR A 106 -12.33 -1.34 -1.14
CA THR A 106 -12.04 -2.78 -1.32
C THR A 106 -11.73 -3.47 0.00
N VAL A 107 -10.87 -2.88 0.84
CA VAL A 107 -10.56 -3.47 2.16
C VAL A 107 -11.74 -3.38 3.11
N LEU A 108 -12.54 -2.33 3.02
CA LEU A 108 -13.74 -2.13 3.83
C LEU A 108 -14.87 -3.08 3.41
N THR A 109 -14.93 -3.50 2.14
CA THR A 109 -15.82 -4.59 1.71
C THR A 109 -15.53 -5.85 2.52
N PHE A 110 -14.28 -6.21 2.71
CA PHE A 110 -13.93 -7.34 3.56
C PHE A 110 -14.32 -7.12 5.04
N GLY A 111 -14.23 -5.89 5.55
CA GLY A 111 -14.75 -5.54 6.87
C GLY A 111 -16.26 -5.69 6.98
N ALA A 112 -17.01 -5.29 5.96
CA ALA A 112 -18.46 -5.46 5.88
C ALA A 112 -18.86 -6.94 5.86
N VAL A 113 -18.15 -7.75 5.06
CA VAL A 113 -18.32 -9.21 5.03
C VAL A 113 -18.03 -9.80 6.41
N SER A 114 -16.95 -9.40 7.07
CA SER A 114 -16.64 -9.87 8.42
C SER A 114 -17.77 -9.57 9.41
N ILE A 115 -18.42 -8.40 9.32
CA ILE A 115 -19.57 -8.06 10.15
C ILE A 115 -20.77 -8.97 9.83
N ALA A 116 -21.02 -9.29 8.56
CA ALA A 116 -22.11 -10.17 8.17
C ALA A 116 -21.98 -11.57 8.79
N PHE A 117 -20.76 -12.09 8.94
CA PHE A 117 -20.46 -13.41 9.50
C PHE A 117 -20.41 -13.46 11.04
N ILE A 118 -20.90 -12.44 11.74
CA ILE A 118 -21.06 -12.49 13.21
C ILE A 118 -22.31 -13.28 13.60
N GLY A 119 -23.24 -13.53 12.65
CA GLY A 119 -24.58 -14.04 12.91
C GLY A 119 -24.69 -15.52 13.27
N MET A 120 -23.67 -16.35 13.08
CA MET A 120 -23.68 -17.81 13.26
C MET A 120 -24.72 -18.55 12.38
N ASN A 121 -25.11 -18.00 11.26
CA ASN A 121 -26.02 -18.58 10.29
C ASN A 121 -25.47 -18.48 8.89
N ASP A 122 -24.72 -19.47 8.45
CA ASP A 122 -23.91 -19.46 7.22
C ASP A 122 -24.70 -19.01 5.99
N THR A 123 -25.93 -19.47 5.82
CA THR A 123 -26.77 -19.11 4.68
C THR A 123 -27.20 -17.64 4.75
N HIS A 124 -27.68 -17.19 5.90
CA HIS A 124 -28.08 -15.79 6.11
C HIS A 124 -26.90 -14.86 6.01
N ASP A 125 -25.77 -15.23 6.61
CA ASP A 125 -24.55 -14.42 6.66
C ASP A 125 -23.94 -14.23 5.25
N ALA A 126 -23.91 -15.30 4.44
CA ALA A 126 -23.49 -15.23 3.04
C ALA A 126 -24.41 -14.38 2.18
N LEU A 127 -25.74 -14.46 2.36
CA LEU A 127 -26.72 -13.63 1.70
C LEU A 127 -26.54 -12.15 2.08
N LEU A 128 -26.36 -11.87 3.38
CA LEU A 128 -26.12 -10.52 3.89
C LEU A 128 -24.81 -9.94 3.35
N ALA A 129 -23.73 -10.71 3.31
CA ALA A 129 -22.44 -10.33 2.75
C ALA A 129 -22.52 -10.03 1.23
N SER A 130 -23.44 -10.65 0.53
CA SER A 130 -23.70 -10.39 -0.90
C SER A 130 -24.63 -9.21 -1.16
N ASN A 131 -25.29 -8.69 -0.11
CA ASN A 131 -26.22 -7.57 -0.23
C ASN A 131 -25.45 -6.25 -0.43
N LYS A 132 -25.64 -5.63 -1.60
CA LYS A 132 -24.95 -4.40 -1.99
C LYS A 132 -25.24 -3.22 -1.05
N VAL A 133 -26.50 -3.09 -0.60
CA VAL A 133 -26.91 -1.98 0.28
C VAL A 133 -26.29 -2.15 1.67
N PHE A 134 -26.33 -3.35 2.24
CA PHE A 134 -25.67 -3.66 3.50
C PHE A 134 -24.17 -3.36 3.41
N THR A 135 -23.51 -3.89 2.38
CA THR A 135 -22.06 -3.68 2.18
C THR A 135 -21.73 -2.20 2.02
N LEU A 136 -22.51 -1.44 1.23
CA LEU A 136 -22.34 0.00 1.08
C LEU A 136 -22.44 0.73 2.42
N CYS A 137 -23.49 0.47 3.20
CA CYS A 137 -23.70 1.10 4.51
C CYS A 137 -22.55 0.79 5.46
N MET A 138 -22.08 -0.47 5.51
CA MET A 138 -20.98 -0.87 6.40
C MET A 138 -19.64 -0.26 5.95
N VAL A 139 -19.33 -0.26 4.65
CA VAL A 139 -18.14 0.40 4.09
C VAL A 139 -18.09 1.87 4.51
N LEU A 140 -19.19 2.59 4.33
CA LEU A 140 -19.26 4.01 4.71
C LEU A 140 -19.15 4.19 6.24
N ALA A 141 -19.86 3.39 7.02
CA ALA A 141 -19.81 3.49 8.49
C ALA A 141 -18.38 3.25 9.02
N ILE A 142 -17.72 2.16 8.61
CA ILE A 142 -16.37 1.84 9.08
C ILE A 142 -15.38 2.91 8.62
N TYR A 143 -15.48 3.39 7.38
CA TYR A 143 -14.57 4.42 6.86
C TYR A 143 -14.68 5.75 7.63
N TRP A 144 -15.91 6.23 7.87
CA TRP A 144 -16.11 7.48 8.59
C TRP A 144 -15.74 7.35 10.06
N ILE A 145 -15.99 6.20 10.70
CA ILE A 145 -15.49 5.90 12.05
C ILE A 145 -13.95 5.95 12.08
N ALA A 146 -13.29 5.30 11.13
CA ALA A 146 -11.82 5.36 11.02
C ALA A 146 -11.31 6.80 10.82
N THR A 147 -11.97 7.59 9.97
CA THR A 147 -11.64 9.00 9.75
C THR A 147 -11.80 9.83 11.03
N LEU A 148 -12.88 9.64 11.78
CA LEU A 148 -13.11 10.32 13.07
C LEU A 148 -12.04 9.95 14.11
N ILE A 149 -11.62 8.68 14.15
CA ILE A 149 -10.52 8.22 15.01
C ILE A 149 -9.20 8.87 14.57
N ALA A 150 -8.90 8.87 13.26
CA ALA A 150 -7.69 9.49 12.73
C ALA A 150 -7.60 10.99 13.07
N LEU A 151 -8.71 11.71 13.04
CA LEU A 151 -8.80 13.12 13.44
C LEU A 151 -8.50 13.36 14.93
N LYS A 152 -8.59 12.34 15.81
CA LYS A 152 -8.16 12.43 17.20
C LYS A 152 -6.63 12.42 17.37
N GLY A 153 -5.88 12.04 16.33
CA GLY A 153 -4.42 12.10 16.29
C GLY A 153 -3.71 10.74 16.30
N LEU A 154 -2.40 10.79 16.02
CA LEU A 154 -1.56 9.60 15.82
C LEU A 154 -1.50 8.64 17.01
N GLY A 155 -1.70 9.14 18.25
CA GLY A 155 -1.68 8.28 19.45
C GLY A 155 -2.81 7.23 19.44
N TRP A 156 -4.00 7.62 19.02
CA TRP A 156 -5.14 6.71 18.87
C TRP A 156 -4.94 5.75 17.70
N VAL A 157 -4.50 6.28 16.56
CA VAL A 157 -4.17 5.46 15.39
C VAL A 157 -3.17 4.37 15.75
N GLY A 158 -2.05 4.73 16.38
CA GLY A 158 -0.98 3.77 16.73
C GLY A 158 -1.44 2.66 17.70
N LYS A 159 -2.27 3.01 18.71
CA LYS A 159 -2.80 2.00 19.64
C LYS A 159 -3.70 0.99 18.94
N ILE A 160 -4.65 1.45 18.12
CA ILE A 160 -5.60 0.57 17.43
C ILE A 160 -4.88 -0.24 16.35
N SER A 161 -3.97 0.39 15.57
CA SER A 161 -3.21 -0.31 14.53
C SER A 161 -2.36 -1.44 15.09
N LYS A 162 -1.70 -1.22 16.24
CA LYS A 162 -0.87 -2.26 16.89
C LYS A 162 -1.70 -3.48 17.31
N TRP A 163 -2.77 -3.26 18.06
CA TRP A 163 -3.59 -4.37 18.57
C TRP A 163 -4.43 -5.02 17.49
N GLY A 164 -4.98 -4.22 16.57
CA GLY A 164 -5.77 -4.75 15.46
C GLY A 164 -4.94 -5.54 14.46
N GLY A 165 -3.70 -5.12 14.18
CA GLY A 165 -2.79 -5.90 13.36
C GLY A 165 -2.44 -7.27 13.98
N MET A 166 -2.22 -7.30 15.30
CA MET A 166 -1.95 -8.56 16.01
C MET A 166 -3.19 -9.47 16.02
N ILE A 167 -4.31 -8.95 16.54
CA ILE A 167 -5.54 -9.73 16.78
C ILE A 167 -6.27 -10.04 15.46
N GLY A 168 -6.27 -9.11 14.52
CA GLY A 168 -7.07 -9.23 13.29
C GLY A 168 -6.29 -9.67 12.06
N THR A 169 -4.97 -9.86 12.15
CA THR A 169 -4.17 -10.31 11.00
C THR A 169 -3.26 -11.47 11.37
N ILE A 170 -2.34 -11.29 12.33
CA ILE A 170 -1.31 -12.30 12.62
C ILE A 170 -1.93 -13.54 13.26
N ILE A 171 -2.77 -13.35 14.29
CA ILE A 171 -3.42 -14.48 14.97
C ILE A 171 -4.36 -15.24 14.02
N PRO A 172 -5.27 -14.59 13.26
CA PRO A 172 -6.10 -15.31 12.28
C PRO A 172 -5.28 -16.00 11.19
N ALA A 173 -4.19 -15.40 10.71
CA ALA A 173 -3.30 -16.04 9.73
C ALA A 173 -2.70 -17.35 10.28
N GLY A 174 -2.14 -17.30 11.49
CA GLY A 174 -1.58 -18.47 12.15
C GLY A 174 -2.65 -19.54 12.43
N LEU A 175 -3.83 -19.11 12.91
CA LEU A 175 -4.95 -20.01 13.18
C LEU A 175 -5.41 -20.73 11.91
N LEU A 176 -5.59 -20.01 10.79
CA LEU A 176 -5.99 -20.61 9.51
C LEU A 176 -5.01 -21.70 9.07
N ILE A 177 -3.72 -21.47 9.19
CA ILE A 177 -2.68 -22.45 8.84
C ILE A 177 -2.76 -23.67 9.77
N VAL A 178 -2.89 -23.43 11.07
CA VAL A 178 -3.01 -24.52 12.06
C VAL A 178 -4.26 -25.36 11.81
N LEU A 179 -5.40 -24.73 11.54
CA LEU A 179 -6.65 -25.42 11.19
C LEU A 179 -6.49 -26.27 9.93
N GLY A 180 -5.82 -25.77 8.89
CA GLY A 180 -5.51 -26.55 7.70
C GLY A 180 -4.65 -27.79 7.98
N VAL A 181 -3.62 -27.64 8.83
CA VAL A 181 -2.77 -28.78 9.25
C VAL A 181 -3.56 -29.79 10.06
N ILE A 182 -4.38 -29.36 11.03
CA ILE A 182 -5.23 -30.26 11.84
C ILE A 182 -6.20 -31.01 10.91
N TYR A 183 -6.88 -30.29 10.00
CA TYR A 183 -7.86 -30.87 9.08
C TYR A 183 -7.27 -32.02 8.26
N ILE A 184 -6.10 -31.82 7.63
CA ILE A 184 -5.45 -32.90 6.87
C ILE A 184 -4.94 -34.03 7.76
N SER A 185 -4.39 -33.72 8.94
CA SER A 185 -3.86 -34.72 9.87
C SER A 185 -4.96 -35.63 10.48
N THR A 186 -6.18 -35.13 10.55
CA THR A 186 -7.35 -35.87 11.03
C THR A 186 -8.16 -36.56 9.92
N GLY A 187 -7.63 -36.59 8.68
CA GLY A 187 -8.21 -37.29 7.54
C GLY A 187 -9.24 -36.47 6.75
N GLY A 188 -9.22 -35.14 6.87
CA GLY A 188 -10.05 -34.24 6.07
C GLY A 188 -9.78 -34.38 4.57
N HIS A 189 -10.83 -34.25 3.76
CA HIS A 189 -10.73 -34.40 2.31
C HIS A 189 -10.05 -33.18 1.68
N ASN A 190 -9.06 -33.42 0.82
CA ASN A 190 -8.38 -32.35 0.08
C ASN A 190 -9.24 -31.89 -1.10
N HIS A 191 -9.74 -30.65 -1.06
CA HIS A 191 -10.52 -30.02 -2.13
C HIS A 191 -9.65 -29.17 -3.09
N MET A 192 -8.38 -28.98 -2.77
CA MET A 192 -7.47 -28.15 -3.59
C MET A 192 -7.24 -28.82 -4.96
N ASP A 193 -7.31 -28.02 -6.01
CA ASP A 193 -6.97 -28.50 -7.36
C ASP A 193 -5.47 -28.76 -7.47
N MET A 194 -5.12 -30.04 -7.59
CA MET A 194 -3.74 -30.53 -7.79
C MET A 194 -3.43 -30.80 -9.26
N SER A 195 -4.38 -30.61 -10.17
CA SER A 195 -4.24 -31.01 -11.59
C SER A 195 -3.19 -30.18 -12.34
N GLN A 196 -2.99 -28.92 -11.97
CA GLN A 196 -2.08 -28.01 -12.65
C GLN A 196 -0.60 -28.11 -12.19
N GLY A 197 -0.33 -28.86 -11.12
CA GLY A 197 1.01 -28.95 -10.55
C GLY A 197 1.54 -27.60 -10.00
N PHE A 198 2.85 -27.55 -9.72
CA PHE A 198 3.50 -26.34 -9.20
C PHE A 198 3.69 -25.24 -10.25
N PHE A 199 4.07 -25.63 -11.48
CA PHE A 199 4.26 -24.68 -12.58
C PHE A 199 2.93 -24.44 -13.29
N PRO A 200 2.48 -23.16 -13.39
CA PRO A 200 1.22 -22.85 -14.06
C PRO A 200 1.32 -23.04 -15.57
N ASP A 201 0.18 -23.34 -16.19
CA ASP A 201 0.05 -23.34 -17.65
C ASP A 201 0.04 -21.89 -18.18
N LEU A 202 1.21 -21.43 -18.62
CA LEU A 202 1.40 -20.08 -19.17
C LEU A 202 0.80 -19.88 -20.57
N SER A 203 0.29 -20.95 -21.21
CA SER A 203 -0.35 -20.85 -22.52
C SER A 203 -1.72 -20.14 -22.45
N LYS A 204 -2.35 -20.11 -21.28
CA LYS A 204 -3.64 -19.48 -21.02
C LYS A 204 -3.46 -18.15 -20.31
N PHE A 205 -3.16 -17.11 -21.09
CA PHE A 205 -2.89 -15.76 -20.57
C PHE A 205 -3.96 -15.25 -19.60
N ASN A 206 -5.25 -15.47 -19.88
CA ASN A 206 -6.35 -15.03 -19.04
C ASN A 206 -6.34 -15.64 -17.62
N ASN A 207 -5.72 -16.80 -17.45
CA ASN A 207 -5.59 -17.45 -16.15
C ASN A 207 -4.57 -16.75 -15.25
N LEU A 208 -3.69 -15.91 -15.82
CA LEU A 208 -2.65 -15.20 -15.07
C LEU A 208 -3.16 -13.90 -14.45
N VAL A 209 -4.35 -13.45 -14.82
CA VAL A 209 -4.83 -12.09 -14.50
C VAL A 209 -5.08 -11.91 -13.02
N LEU A 210 -5.71 -12.88 -12.34
CA LEU A 210 -5.91 -12.79 -10.89
C LEU A 210 -4.59 -12.77 -10.13
N ALA A 211 -3.57 -13.50 -10.62
CA ALA A 211 -2.25 -13.51 -10.02
C ALA A 211 -1.58 -12.11 -9.99
N SER A 212 -2.02 -11.17 -10.84
CA SER A 212 -1.57 -9.78 -10.76
C SER A 212 -1.96 -9.10 -9.44
N SER A 213 -3.00 -9.59 -8.76
CA SER A 213 -3.43 -9.08 -7.44
C SER A 213 -2.38 -9.31 -6.35
N ILE A 214 -1.50 -10.30 -6.49
CA ILE A 214 -0.38 -10.56 -5.57
C ILE A 214 0.53 -9.33 -5.46
N PHE A 215 0.73 -8.61 -6.56
CA PHE A 215 1.54 -7.39 -6.54
C PHE A 215 0.93 -6.31 -5.63
N LEU A 216 -0.39 -6.19 -5.58
CA LEU A 216 -1.06 -5.31 -4.63
C LEU A 216 -0.85 -5.80 -3.18
N PHE A 217 -0.95 -7.12 -2.95
CA PHE A 217 -0.77 -7.67 -1.60
C PHE A 217 0.67 -7.59 -1.11
N TYR A 218 1.65 -7.51 -2.02
CA TYR A 218 3.05 -7.28 -1.72
C TYR A 218 3.47 -5.80 -1.73
N ALA A 219 2.58 -4.89 -2.13
CA ALA A 219 2.83 -3.46 -2.10
C ALA A 219 2.84 -2.91 -0.66
N GLY A 220 3.51 -1.78 -0.44
CA GLY A 220 3.65 -1.15 0.87
C GLY A 220 5.00 -1.35 1.55
N MET A 221 5.90 -2.18 0.98
CA MET A 221 7.23 -2.39 1.55
C MET A 221 8.12 -1.14 1.49
N GLU A 222 7.86 -0.20 0.59
CA GLU A 222 8.56 1.09 0.56
C GLU A 222 8.27 1.94 1.80
N MET A 223 7.11 1.76 2.42
CA MET A 223 6.78 2.42 3.69
C MET A 223 7.72 2.02 4.82
N MET A 224 8.26 0.81 4.79
CA MET A 224 9.25 0.34 5.75
C MET A 224 10.63 0.99 5.57
N GLY A 225 10.92 1.53 4.39
CA GLY A 225 12.14 2.25 4.10
C GLY A 225 12.39 3.43 5.04
N ILE A 226 11.35 4.08 5.55
CA ILE A 226 11.47 5.17 6.54
C ILE A 226 12.15 4.74 7.85
N HIS A 227 12.08 3.46 8.20
CA HIS A 227 12.67 2.90 9.42
C HIS A 227 14.11 2.42 9.25
N VAL A 228 14.71 2.56 8.07
CA VAL A 228 16.08 2.06 7.82
C VAL A 228 17.10 2.66 8.78
N MET A 229 16.93 3.94 9.14
CA MET A 229 17.85 4.64 10.06
C MET A 229 17.57 4.33 11.53
N ASP A 230 16.43 3.77 11.86
CA ASP A 230 16.06 3.33 13.22
C ASP A 230 16.67 1.98 13.58
N VAL A 231 17.31 1.30 12.63
CA VAL A 231 17.92 -0.01 12.81
C VAL A 231 19.39 0.13 13.21
N LYS A 232 19.87 -0.69 14.17
CA LYS A 232 21.29 -0.77 14.50
C LYS A 232 22.06 -1.38 13.30
N ASN A 233 23.15 -0.75 12.86
CA ASN A 233 23.94 -1.16 11.69
C ASN A 233 23.05 -1.41 10.45
N PRO A 234 22.42 -0.36 9.86
CA PRO A 234 21.43 -0.48 8.80
C PRO A 234 21.90 -1.32 7.61
N SER A 235 23.16 -1.13 7.18
CA SER A 235 23.74 -1.85 6.03
C SER A 235 23.74 -3.37 6.17
N ARG A 236 23.75 -3.89 7.39
CA ARG A 236 23.77 -5.34 7.69
C ARG A 236 22.42 -5.86 8.16
N ASN A 237 21.77 -5.14 9.06
CA ASN A 237 20.59 -5.64 9.78
C ASN A 237 19.29 -5.37 9.03
N TYR A 238 19.20 -4.27 8.25
CA TYR A 238 18.01 -3.98 7.46
C TYR A 238 17.75 -5.07 6.40
N PRO A 239 18.73 -5.46 5.53
CA PRO A 239 18.51 -6.55 4.58
C PRO A 239 18.08 -7.86 5.23
N LYS A 240 18.65 -8.20 6.39
CA LYS A 240 18.25 -9.41 7.11
C LYS A 240 16.79 -9.36 7.56
N ALA A 241 16.35 -8.21 8.10
CA ALA A 241 14.97 -8.01 8.52
C ALA A 241 13.99 -8.11 7.34
N ILE A 242 14.37 -7.53 6.19
CA ILE A 242 13.57 -7.61 4.97
C ILE A 242 13.46 -9.05 4.47
N ILE A 243 14.57 -9.79 4.40
CA ILE A 243 14.55 -11.19 3.93
C ILE A 243 13.69 -12.04 4.87
N ILE A 244 13.86 -11.91 6.19
CA ILE A 244 13.05 -12.65 7.16
C ILE A 244 11.58 -12.27 7.04
N GLY A 245 11.26 -10.97 7.01
CA GLY A 245 9.89 -10.48 6.87
C GLY A 245 9.25 -10.94 5.56
N SER A 246 9.97 -10.86 4.43
CA SER A 246 9.47 -11.34 3.14
C SER A 246 9.24 -12.85 3.14
N LEU A 247 10.16 -13.64 3.72
CA LEU A 247 10.00 -15.09 3.83
C LEU A 247 8.75 -15.46 4.64
N VAL A 248 8.57 -14.83 5.80
CA VAL A 248 7.39 -15.05 6.66
C VAL A 248 6.11 -14.64 5.93
N THR A 249 6.12 -13.49 5.24
CA THR A 249 4.98 -13.02 4.43
C THR A 249 4.61 -14.02 3.35
N VAL A 250 5.59 -14.50 2.57
CA VAL A 250 5.37 -15.50 1.50
C VAL A 250 4.84 -16.80 2.08
N LEU A 251 5.40 -17.27 3.21
CA LEU A 251 4.92 -18.49 3.87
C LEU A 251 3.48 -18.35 4.36
N ILE A 252 3.11 -17.21 4.98
CA ILE A 252 1.73 -16.96 5.40
C ILE A 252 0.78 -16.98 4.20
N PHE A 253 1.16 -16.34 3.09
CA PHE A 253 0.32 -16.31 1.90
C PHE A 253 0.18 -17.70 1.28
N ILE A 254 1.27 -18.45 1.08
CA ILE A 254 1.22 -19.80 0.50
C ILE A 254 0.42 -20.75 1.41
N LEU A 255 0.78 -20.84 2.68
CA LEU A 255 0.15 -21.78 3.61
C LEU A 255 -1.30 -21.40 3.91
N GLY A 256 -1.60 -20.09 4.04
CA GLY A 256 -2.97 -19.61 4.21
C GLY A 256 -3.86 -19.89 2.99
N THR A 257 -3.32 -19.67 1.77
CA THR A 257 -4.00 -19.98 0.52
C THR A 257 -4.27 -21.48 0.39
N PHE A 258 -3.28 -22.31 0.71
CA PHE A 258 -3.44 -23.77 0.73
C PHE A 258 -4.49 -24.19 1.73
N SER A 259 -4.47 -23.63 2.95
CA SER A 259 -5.50 -23.93 3.95
C SER A 259 -6.92 -23.63 3.43
N LEU A 260 -7.12 -22.54 2.68
CA LEU A 260 -8.43 -22.28 2.06
C LEU A 260 -8.75 -23.30 0.97
N GLY A 261 -7.81 -23.61 0.09
CA GLY A 261 -8.01 -24.60 -0.98
C GLY A 261 -8.25 -26.03 -0.47
N LEU A 262 -7.73 -26.38 0.72
CA LEU A 262 -7.98 -27.68 1.34
C LEU A 262 -9.46 -27.86 1.71
N ILE A 263 -10.14 -26.81 2.17
CA ILE A 263 -11.50 -26.89 2.71
C ILE A 263 -12.58 -26.38 1.76
N ILE A 264 -12.23 -25.57 0.75
CA ILE A 264 -13.16 -24.97 -0.22
C ILE A 264 -12.75 -25.40 -1.63
N PRO A 265 -13.64 -26.05 -2.41
CA PRO A 265 -13.38 -26.32 -3.82
C PRO A 265 -13.19 -25.05 -4.63
N ALA A 266 -12.28 -25.07 -5.61
CA ALA A 266 -11.92 -23.89 -6.42
C ALA A 266 -13.15 -23.22 -7.10
N LYS A 267 -14.13 -24.01 -7.53
CA LYS A 267 -15.38 -23.52 -8.16
C LYS A 267 -16.30 -22.74 -7.21
N ASP A 268 -16.16 -22.95 -5.90
CA ASP A 268 -17.02 -22.36 -4.85
C ASP A 268 -16.32 -21.18 -4.17
N ILE A 269 -15.11 -20.79 -4.64
CA ILE A 269 -14.36 -19.68 -4.06
C ILE A 269 -15.01 -18.35 -4.43
N SER A 270 -15.38 -17.58 -3.41
CA SER A 270 -15.75 -16.16 -3.49
C SER A 270 -14.59 -15.30 -3.05
N LEU A 271 -14.21 -14.30 -3.86
CA LEU A 271 -13.09 -13.39 -3.54
C LEU A 271 -13.30 -12.59 -2.25
N THR A 272 -14.55 -12.39 -1.85
CA THR A 272 -14.89 -11.55 -0.69
C THR A 272 -15.27 -12.35 0.55
N GLN A 273 -15.81 -13.57 0.40
CA GLN A 273 -16.40 -14.34 1.51
C GLN A 273 -15.56 -15.56 1.93
N SER A 274 -14.80 -16.16 1.00
CA SER A 274 -14.18 -17.48 1.24
C SER A 274 -13.23 -17.53 2.43
N LEU A 275 -12.66 -16.42 2.88
CA LEU A 275 -11.87 -16.45 4.10
C LEU A 275 -12.72 -16.77 5.33
N LEU A 276 -13.90 -16.14 5.45
CA LEU A 276 -14.85 -16.39 6.56
C LEU A 276 -15.47 -17.78 6.44
N VAL A 277 -15.95 -18.14 5.24
CA VAL A 277 -16.49 -19.48 4.94
C VAL A 277 -15.46 -20.57 5.26
N GLY A 278 -14.18 -20.35 4.95
CA GLY A 278 -13.12 -21.31 5.28
C GLY A 278 -12.94 -21.52 6.78
N PHE A 279 -13.00 -20.44 7.58
CA PHE A 279 -12.98 -20.55 9.03
C PHE A 279 -14.22 -21.29 9.55
N ASP A 280 -15.43 -20.96 9.07
CA ASP A 280 -16.67 -21.61 9.50
C ASP A 280 -16.65 -23.10 9.16
N ASN A 281 -16.23 -23.48 7.96
CA ASN A 281 -16.09 -24.89 7.58
C ASN A 281 -15.11 -25.64 8.50
N TYR A 282 -13.97 -25.04 8.86
CA TYR A 282 -13.03 -25.64 9.82
C TYR A 282 -13.64 -25.78 11.21
N PHE A 283 -14.36 -24.76 11.68
CA PHE A 283 -14.99 -24.77 12.99
C PHE A 283 -16.15 -25.78 13.06
N HIS A 284 -16.94 -25.93 11.98
CA HIS A 284 -17.93 -26.98 11.85
C HIS A 284 -17.30 -28.38 11.89
N TYR A 285 -16.22 -28.58 11.13
CA TYR A 285 -15.49 -29.86 11.13
C TYR A 285 -14.95 -30.23 12.52
N LEU A 286 -14.52 -29.27 13.29
CA LEU A 286 -13.98 -29.47 14.65
C LEU A 286 -15.06 -29.38 15.75
N HIS A 287 -16.34 -29.18 15.41
CA HIS A 287 -17.46 -29.02 16.35
C HIS A 287 -17.29 -27.81 17.31
N ILE A 288 -16.65 -26.73 16.86
CA ILE A 288 -16.41 -25.48 17.61
C ILE A 288 -17.00 -24.26 16.90
N SER A 289 -18.17 -24.38 16.25
CA SER A 289 -18.77 -23.31 15.42
C SER A 289 -18.97 -21.98 16.17
N TRP A 290 -19.08 -22.02 17.51
CA TRP A 290 -19.14 -20.81 18.35
C TRP A 290 -17.92 -19.87 18.15
N ALA A 291 -16.80 -20.35 17.57
CA ALA A 291 -15.61 -19.56 17.32
C ALA A 291 -15.74 -18.65 16.07
N GLY A 292 -16.70 -18.92 15.17
CA GLY A 292 -16.94 -18.15 13.95
C GLY A 292 -17.10 -16.64 14.21
N PRO A 293 -18.06 -16.20 15.03
CA PRO A 293 -18.23 -14.79 15.37
C PRO A 293 -17.00 -14.13 15.96
N ILE A 294 -16.22 -14.86 16.76
CA ILE A 294 -15.01 -14.32 17.39
C ILE A 294 -13.97 -13.98 16.33
N ILE A 295 -13.74 -14.88 15.37
CA ILE A 295 -12.78 -14.63 14.28
C ILE A 295 -13.31 -13.55 13.34
N ALA A 296 -14.61 -13.48 13.07
CA ALA A 296 -15.22 -12.44 12.27
C ALA A 296 -15.00 -11.04 12.89
N ILE A 297 -15.22 -10.90 14.19
CA ILE A 297 -14.94 -9.66 14.94
C ILE A 297 -13.43 -9.32 14.92
N ALA A 298 -12.57 -10.32 15.10
CA ALA A 298 -11.12 -10.12 15.06
C ALA A 298 -10.67 -9.61 13.69
N LEU A 299 -11.15 -10.22 12.59
CA LEU A 299 -10.83 -9.80 11.22
C LEU A 299 -11.36 -8.39 10.93
N MET A 300 -12.58 -8.04 11.35
CA MET A 300 -13.12 -6.69 11.22
C MET A 300 -12.24 -5.67 11.95
N PHE A 301 -11.78 -6.00 13.17
CA PHE A 301 -10.87 -5.15 13.93
C PHE A 301 -9.51 -4.99 13.23
N GLY A 302 -9.02 -6.04 12.57
CA GLY A 302 -7.84 -6.00 11.70
C GLY A 302 -8.02 -5.06 10.51
N VAL A 303 -9.19 -5.08 9.85
CA VAL A 303 -9.52 -4.15 8.77
C VAL A 303 -9.49 -2.70 9.25
N LEU A 304 -10.14 -2.40 10.37
CA LEU A 304 -10.15 -1.06 10.95
C LEU A 304 -8.73 -0.58 11.26
N ALA A 305 -7.90 -1.44 11.84
CA ALA A 305 -6.50 -1.14 12.15
C ALA A 305 -5.66 -0.86 10.91
N GLY A 306 -5.82 -1.68 9.86
CA GLY A 306 -5.16 -1.49 8.58
C GLY A 306 -5.56 -0.16 7.93
N VAL A 307 -6.87 0.13 7.85
CA VAL A 307 -7.38 1.39 7.30
C VAL A 307 -6.83 2.59 8.06
N LEU A 308 -6.82 2.56 9.40
CA LEU A 308 -6.25 3.64 10.20
C LEU A 308 -4.77 3.89 9.92
N THR A 309 -3.98 2.83 9.75
CA THR A 309 -2.56 2.93 9.42
C THR A 309 -2.35 3.64 8.08
N TRP A 310 -3.09 3.23 7.06
CA TRP A 310 -2.98 3.77 5.71
C TRP A 310 -3.60 5.17 5.58
N VAL A 311 -4.68 5.50 6.30
CA VAL A 311 -5.23 6.86 6.36
C VAL A 311 -4.19 7.85 6.90
N ALA A 312 -3.41 7.45 7.90
CA ALA A 312 -2.45 8.34 8.53
C ALA A 312 -1.17 8.56 7.71
N GLY A 313 -0.65 7.52 7.04
CA GLY A 313 0.63 7.57 6.32
C GLY A 313 0.60 8.44 5.06
N PRO A 314 -0.05 7.98 3.95
CA PRO A 314 -0.08 8.69 2.67
C PRO A 314 -0.67 10.10 2.76
N SER A 315 -1.72 10.31 3.58
CA SER A 315 -2.32 11.63 3.79
C SER A 315 -1.35 12.63 4.42
N LYS A 316 -0.45 12.18 5.31
CA LYS A 316 0.61 13.02 5.88
C LYS A 316 1.67 13.35 4.83
N GLY A 317 2.00 12.42 3.93
CA GLY A 317 2.92 12.63 2.83
C GLY A 317 2.44 13.72 1.88
N ILE A 318 1.20 13.61 1.38
CA ILE A 318 0.62 14.61 0.47
C ILE A 318 0.42 15.96 1.17
N PHE A 319 0.14 15.98 2.48
CA PHE A 319 0.05 17.20 3.28
C PHE A 319 1.38 17.96 3.33
N ALA A 320 2.49 17.27 3.61
CA ALA A 320 3.82 17.89 3.66
C ALA A 320 4.19 18.53 2.31
N VAL A 321 3.92 17.83 1.21
CA VAL A 321 4.13 18.34 -0.16
C VAL A 321 3.17 19.49 -0.47
N GLY A 322 1.93 19.43 0.03
CA GLY A 322 0.96 20.52 -0.09
C GLY A 322 1.48 21.83 0.53
N LYS A 323 2.01 21.77 1.75
CA LYS A 323 2.64 22.92 2.43
C LYS A 323 3.84 23.49 1.67
N ALA A 324 4.56 22.64 0.94
CA ALA A 324 5.65 23.08 0.05
C ALA A 324 5.16 23.86 -1.19
N GLY A 325 3.86 24.09 -1.33
CA GLY A 325 3.25 24.89 -2.38
C GLY A 325 2.73 24.10 -3.58
N TYR A 326 2.55 22.80 -3.45
CA TYR A 326 2.03 21.94 -4.53
C TYR A 326 0.50 21.80 -4.49
N LEU A 327 -0.13 22.10 -3.36
CA LEU A 327 -1.59 22.11 -3.22
C LEU A 327 -2.07 23.44 -2.68
N PRO A 328 -3.33 23.85 -3.02
CA PRO A 328 -3.94 25.06 -2.48
C PRO A 328 -3.93 25.10 -0.95
N PRO A 329 -3.95 26.30 -0.32
CA PRO A 329 -3.96 26.47 1.14
C PRO A 329 -5.11 25.76 1.85
N PHE A 330 -6.21 25.50 1.14
CA PHE A 330 -7.34 24.72 1.65
C PHE A 330 -6.91 23.32 2.13
N PHE A 331 -6.04 22.63 1.39
CA PHE A 331 -5.53 21.29 1.72
C PHE A 331 -4.52 21.28 2.87
N GLN A 332 -3.99 22.46 3.22
CA GLN A 332 -2.96 22.62 4.25
C GLN A 332 -3.51 22.83 5.65
N LYS A 333 -4.86 22.85 5.81
CA LYS A 333 -5.49 23.08 7.10
C LYS A 333 -5.43 21.86 8.01
N THR A 334 -5.00 22.09 9.25
CA THR A 334 -5.01 21.09 10.33
C THR A 334 -6.12 21.36 11.33
N ASN A 335 -6.45 20.34 12.14
CA ASN A 335 -7.29 20.49 13.30
C ASN A 335 -6.43 20.85 14.55
N LYS A 336 -7.08 21.01 15.71
CA LYS A 336 -6.43 21.30 17.00
C LYS A 336 -5.42 20.24 17.46
N ASN A 337 -5.49 19.05 16.90
CA ASN A 337 -4.55 17.94 17.18
C ASN A 337 -3.40 17.88 16.16
N GLY A 338 -3.25 18.86 15.28
CA GLY A 338 -2.21 18.89 14.24
C GLY A 338 -2.45 17.93 13.06
N VAL A 339 -3.64 17.34 12.94
CA VAL A 339 -3.98 16.39 11.86
C VAL A 339 -4.52 17.14 10.65
N GLN A 340 -4.12 16.73 9.45
CA GLN A 340 -4.50 17.27 8.12
C GLN A 340 -6.01 17.08 7.82
N LYS A 341 -6.84 17.92 8.45
CA LYS A 341 -8.30 17.77 8.47
C LYS A 341 -8.91 17.73 7.07
N ASN A 342 -8.56 18.71 6.21
CA ASN A 342 -9.23 18.86 4.92
C ASN A 342 -8.85 17.76 3.93
N ILE A 343 -7.61 17.27 4.00
CA ILE A 343 -7.19 16.10 3.19
C ILE A 343 -8.02 14.87 3.56
N LEU A 344 -8.16 14.58 4.86
CA LEU A 344 -8.95 13.44 5.32
C LEU A 344 -10.43 13.55 4.96
N LEU A 345 -11.02 14.76 5.03
CA LEU A 345 -12.40 14.99 4.64
C LEU A 345 -12.62 14.79 3.13
N ILE A 346 -11.72 15.35 2.28
CA ILE A 346 -11.79 15.14 0.82
C ILE A 346 -11.62 13.67 0.47
N GLN A 347 -10.65 13.01 1.11
CA GLN A 347 -10.45 11.57 0.96
C GLN A 347 -11.74 10.81 1.32
N GLY A 348 -12.43 11.19 2.40
CA GLY A 348 -13.72 10.63 2.78
C GLY A 348 -14.83 10.86 1.75
N CYS A 349 -14.87 12.05 1.15
CA CYS A 349 -15.81 12.33 0.05
C CYS A 349 -15.52 11.46 -1.18
N VAL A 350 -14.24 11.31 -1.56
CA VAL A 350 -13.84 10.44 -2.69
C VAL A 350 -14.19 8.98 -2.40
N VAL A 351 -13.90 8.47 -1.21
CA VAL A 351 -14.27 7.11 -0.80
C VAL A 351 -15.78 6.91 -0.83
N THR A 352 -16.56 7.90 -0.38
CA THR A 352 -18.03 7.87 -0.42
C THR A 352 -18.53 7.79 -1.88
N LEU A 353 -18.00 8.62 -2.76
CA LEU A 353 -18.36 8.59 -4.19
C LEU A 353 -18.00 7.25 -4.85
N LEU A 354 -16.81 6.71 -4.55
CA LEU A 354 -16.41 5.40 -5.05
C LEU A 354 -17.29 4.28 -4.51
N ALA A 355 -17.67 4.34 -3.23
CA ALA A 355 -18.57 3.35 -2.63
C ALA A 355 -19.96 3.34 -3.30
N LEU A 356 -20.44 4.48 -3.82
CA LEU A 356 -21.70 4.52 -4.58
C LEU A 356 -21.67 3.66 -5.85
N LEU A 357 -20.50 3.27 -6.35
CA LEU A 357 -20.39 2.32 -7.46
C LEU A 357 -21.00 0.95 -7.14
N PHE A 358 -21.20 0.58 -5.86
CA PHE A 358 -21.96 -0.60 -5.50
C PHE A 358 -23.35 -0.64 -6.11
N VAL A 359 -23.97 0.53 -6.31
CA VAL A 359 -25.32 0.62 -6.89
C VAL A 359 -25.33 0.12 -8.33
N VAL A 360 -24.30 0.49 -9.11
CA VAL A 360 -24.24 0.21 -10.56
C VAL A 360 -23.50 -1.08 -10.91
N MET A 361 -22.66 -1.61 -10.01
CA MET A 361 -21.94 -2.86 -10.25
C MET A 361 -22.87 -4.08 -10.17
N PRO A 362 -22.62 -5.15 -10.96
CA PRO A 362 -23.44 -6.37 -10.93
C PRO A 362 -23.44 -7.04 -9.54
N SER A 363 -22.31 -7.09 -8.88
CA SER A 363 -22.14 -7.75 -7.58
C SER A 363 -21.11 -7.04 -6.70
N VAL A 364 -21.08 -7.38 -5.41
CA VAL A 364 -20.03 -6.96 -4.45
C VAL A 364 -18.67 -7.43 -4.91
N GLN A 365 -18.58 -8.64 -5.45
CA GLN A 365 -17.32 -9.20 -5.96
C GLN A 365 -16.79 -8.44 -7.18
N SER A 366 -17.67 -8.07 -8.14
CA SER A 366 -17.28 -7.27 -9.31
C SER A 366 -16.78 -5.88 -8.91
N PHE A 367 -17.46 -5.24 -7.94
CA PHE A 367 -17.02 -3.96 -7.38
C PHE A 367 -15.63 -4.08 -6.73
N TYR A 368 -15.46 -5.08 -5.87
CA TYR A 368 -14.18 -5.35 -5.22
C TYR A 368 -13.05 -5.52 -6.22
N GLN A 369 -13.28 -6.33 -7.27
CA GLN A 369 -12.24 -6.64 -8.25
C GLN A 369 -11.84 -5.44 -9.11
N ILE A 370 -12.81 -4.67 -9.62
CA ILE A 370 -12.50 -3.54 -10.49
C ILE A 370 -11.74 -2.42 -9.76
N LEU A 371 -12.11 -2.12 -8.52
CA LEU A 371 -11.39 -1.14 -7.73
C LEU A 371 -10.01 -1.66 -7.27
N SER A 372 -9.89 -2.95 -6.98
CA SER A 372 -8.60 -3.56 -6.69
C SER A 372 -7.66 -3.42 -7.87
N GLN A 373 -8.10 -3.70 -9.10
CA GLN A 373 -7.27 -3.56 -10.29
C GLN A 373 -6.90 -2.09 -10.57
N LEU A 374 -7.83 -1.16 -10.39
CA LEU A 374 -7.51 0.27 -10.54
C LEU A 374 -6.45 0.71 -9.51
N THR A 375 -6.56 0.25 -8.27
CA THR A 375 -5.55 0.49 -7.23
C THR A 375 -4.18 -0.07 -7.65
N VAL A 376 -4.13 -1.33 -8.11
CA VAL A 376 -2.89 -1.96 -8.61
C VAL A 376 -2.26 -1.11 -9.71
N LEU A 377 -3.02 -0.74 -10.75
CA LEU A 377 -2.53 0.04 -11.88
C LEU A 377 -1.85 1.35 -11.43
N LEU A 378 -2.50 2.10 -10.57
CA LEU A 378 -1.99 3.38 -10.07
C LEU A 378 -0.74 3.21 -9.20
N TYR A 379 -0.74 2.20 -8.35
CA TYR A 379 0.40 1.93 -7.48
C TYR A 379 1.61 1.44 -8.26
N LEU A 380 1.42 0.59 -9.28
CA LEU A 380 2.49 0.11 -10.13
C LEU A 380 3.17 1.23 -10.94
N ILE A 381 2.42 2.27 -11.37
CA ILE A 381 3.02 3.46 -11.99
C ILE A 381 3.98 4.14 -11.00
N MET A 382 3.57 4.31 -9.75
CA MET A 382 4.43 4.89 -8.71
C MET A 382 5.69 4.05 -8.48
N TYR A 383 5.56 2.70 -8.43
CA TYR A 383 6.71 1.81 -8.27
C TYR A 383 7.67 1.86 -9.48
N MET A 384 7.15 1.90 -10.70
CA MET A 384 7.99 2.08 -11.90
C MET A 384 8.79 3.38 -11.85
N LEU A 385 8.18 4.48 -11.39
CA LEU A 385 8.87 5.74 -11.15
C LEU A 385 9.93 5.61 -10.05
N MET A 386 9.65 4.91 -8.96
CA MET A 386 10.59 4.69 -7.86
C MET A 386 11.81 3.86 -8.31
N PHE A 387 11.61 2.74 -9.01
CA PHE A 387 12.69 1.88 -9.49
C PHE A 387 13.61 2.62 -10.47
N SER A 388 13.02 3.32 -11.43
CA SER A 388 13.78 4.10 -12.41
C SER A 388 14.53 5.26 -11.75
N ALA A 389 13.90 5.95 -10.79
CA ALA A 389 14.52 7.03 -10.03
C ALA A 389 15.74 6.54 -9.24
N ALA A 390 15.66 5.37 -8.61
CA ALA A 390 16.77 4.79 -7.86
C ALA A 390 18.00 4.55 -8.72
N ILE A 391 17.82 4.05 -9.95
CA ILE A 391 18.90 3.85 -10.93
C ILE A 391 19.50 5.21 -11.32
N VAL A 392 18.66 6.19 -11.69
CA VAL A 392 19.10 7.53 -12.11
C VAL A 392 19.88 8.24 -11.00
N LEU A 393 19.44 8.15 -9.75
CA LEU A 393 20.09 8.79 -8.61
C LEU A 393 21.48 8.21 -8.30
N ARG A 394 21.76 6.96 -8.69
CA ARG A 394 23.12 6.41 -8.61
C ARG A 394 24.14 7.18 -9.46
N TYR A 395 23.67 7.81 -10.55
CA TYR A 395 24.50 8.59 -11.46
C TYR A 395 24.40 10.10 -11.19
N LYS A 396 23.21 10.65 -10.94
CA LYS A 396 23.04 12.08 -10.67
C LYS A 396 23.62 12.53 -9.34
N MET A 397 23.54 11.69 -8.31
CA MET A 397 23.94 12.03 -6.94
C MET A 397 25.02 11.07 -6.41
N LYS A 398 26.13 10.94 -7.15
CA LYS A 398 27.23 10.01 -6.83
C LYS A 398 27.88 10.29 -5.47
N GLY A 399 28.03 11.57 -5.09
CA GLY A 399 28.67 12.01 -3.86
C GLY A 399 27.79 12.00 -2.62
N THR A 400 26.49 11.75 -2.74
CA THR A 400 25.57 11.76 -1.59
C THR A 400 25.77 10.51 -0.72
N PRO A 401 25.96 10.68 0.60
CA PRO A 401 26.09 9.56 1.53
C PRO A 401 24.90 8.62 1.46
N ARG A 402 25.17 7.31 1.44
CA ARG A 402 24.16 6.24 1.46
C ARG A 402 24.48 5.31 2.64
N PRO A 403 23.94 5.58 3.85
CA PRO A 403 24.15 4.72 5.02
C PRO A 403 23.76 3.27 4.80
N PHE A 404 22.73 3.05 3.95
CA PHE A 404 22.42 1.76 3.35
C PHE A 404 22.61 1.85 1.84
N ARG A 405 23.39 0.94 1.26
CA ARG A 405 23.67 0.91 -0.18
C ARG A 405 23.61 -0.52 -0.71
N LEU A 406 22.87 -0.71 -1.81
CA LEU A 406 22.78 -1.98 -2.53
C LEU A 406 24.07 -2.23 -3.31
N GLY A 407 24.94 -3.04 -2.73
CA GLY A 407 26.23 -3.38 -3.31
C GLY A 407 27.20 -2.22 -3.41
N LYS A 408 28.48 -2.54 -3.54
CA LYS A 408 29.56 -1.53 -3.71
C LYS A 408 29.52 -0.87 -5.08
N LYS A 409 29.17 -1.65 -6.14
CA LYS A 409 29.02 -1.19 -7.53
C LYS A 409 27.54 -0.96 -7.86
N ASN A 410 27.26 -0.36 -9.03
CA ASN A 410 25.88 -0.08 -9.46
C ASN A 410 25.14 -1.32 -9.98
N GLY A 411 25.82 -2.44 -10.26
CA GLY A 411 25.22 -3.63 -10.89
C GLY A 411 24.03 -4.20 -10.10
N LEU A 412 24.12 -4.31 -8.77
CA LEU A 412 23.02 -4.84 -7.96
C LEU A 412 21.80 -3.89 -7.96
N MET A 413 22.03 -2.57 -7.97
CA MET A 413 20.92 -1.61 -8.11
C MET A 413 20.28 -1.72 -9.49
N TRP A 414 21.06 -1.88 -10.56
CA TRP A 414 20.52 -2.12 -11.90
C TRP A 414 19.71 -3.42 -11.94
N PHE A 415 20.26 -4.49 -11.41
CA PHE A 415 19.58 -5.79 -11.40
C PHE A 415 18.23 -5.72 -10.67
N LEU A 416 18.22 -5.25 -9.41
CA LEU A 416 17.00 -5.16 -8.62
C LEU A 416 16.04 -4.08 -9.15
N GLY A 417 16.57 -2.94 -9.60
CA GLY A 417 15.75 -1.86 -10.15
C GLY A 417 15.07 -2.26 -11.47
N CYS A 418 15.80 -2.91 -12.39
CA CYS A 418 15.22 -3.43 -13.63
C CYS A 418 14.27 -4.60 -13.36
N LEU A 419 14.63 -5.52 -12.48
CA LEU A 419 13.77 -6.66 -12.13
C LEU A 419 12.45 -6.18 -11.54
N GLY A 420 12.49 -5.25 -10.58
CA GLY A 420 11.29 -4.66 -9.99
C GLY A 420 10.47 -3.84 -11.00
N PHE A 421 11.13 -3.08 -11.86
CA PHE A 421 10.46 -2.34 -12.94
C PHE A 421 9.75 -3.27 -13.93
N CYS A 422 10.42 -4.30 -14.41
CA CYS A 422 9.84 -5.28 -15.33
C CYS A 422 8.69 -6.08 -14.67
N GLY A 423 8.86 -6.47 -13.40
CA GLY A 423 7.80 -7.12 -12.64
C GLY A 423 6.57 -6.22 -12.48
N ALA A 424 6.77 -4.95 -12.13
CA ALA A 424 5.70 -3.96 -12.04
C ALA A 424 5.02 -3.72 -13.40
N LEU A 425 5.79 -3.63 -14.48
CA LEU A 425 5.26 -3.47 -15.85
C LEU A 425 4.45 -4.68 -16.29
N LEU A 426 4.91 -5.89 -16.01
CA LEU A 426 4.18 -7.12 -16.30
C LEU A 426 2.83 -7.12 -15.58
N ALA A 427 2.83 -6.87 -14.28
CA ALA A 427 1.60 -6.80 -13.50
C ALA A 427 0.67 -5.68 -13.98
N PHE A 428 1.22 -4.53 -14.38
CA PHE A 428 0.46 -3.42 -14.95
C PHE A 428 -0.29 -3.83 -16.23
N ILE A 429 0.38 -4.52 -17.14
CA ILE A 429 -0.26 -5.01 -18.38
C ILE A 429 -1.34 -6.04 -18.06
N LEU A 430 -1.06 -7.01 -17.19
CA LEU A 430 -2.02 -8.04 -16.79
C LEU A 430 -3.26 -7.44 -16.12
N SER A 431 -3.13 -6.37 -15.37
CA SER A 431 -4.22 -5.75 -14.61
C SER A 431 -5.31 -5.12 -15.49
N PHE A 432 -5.05 -4.86 -16.77
CA PHE A 432 -6.09 -4.40 -17.70
C PHE A 432 -7.02 -5.53 -18.18
N VAL A 433 -6.55 -6.76 -18.17
CA VAL A 433 -7.31 -7.89 -18.70
C VAL A 433 -8.36 -8.34 -17.66
N PRO A 434 -9.65 -8.49 -18.04
CA PRO A 434 -10.65 -9.00 -17.12
C PRO A 434 -10.36 -10.47 -16.77
N PRO A 435 -10.39 -10.85 -15.49
CA PRO A 435 -10.16 -12.23 -15.09
C PRO A 435 -11.29 -13.15 -15.57
N SER A 436 -10.92 -14.31 -16.09
CA SER A 436 -11.89 -15.30 -16.60
C SER A 436 -12.56 -16.14 -15.49
N GLN A 437 -11.97 -16.14 -14.30
CA GLN A 437 -12.41 -16.97 -13.17
C GLN A 437 -13.62 -16.41 -12.43
N ILE A 438 -13.93 -15.13 -12.64
CA ILE A 438 -15.05 -14.45 -11.98
C ILE A 438 -15.89 -13.65 -12.97
N SER A 439 -17.15 -13.45 -12.68
CA SER A 439 -17.99 -12.53 -13.45
C SER A 439 -17.67 -11.08 -13.07
N THR A 440 -17.05 -10.36 -13.98
CA THR A 440 -16.74 -8.91 -13.81
C THR A 440 -17.81 -7.99 -14.43
N GLY A 441 -18.84 -8.55 -15.04
CA GLY A 441 -19.85 -7.82 -15.79
C GLY A 441 -19.41 -7.57 -17.24
N SER A 442 -19.72 -6.39 -17.77
CA SER A 442 -19.37 -6.03 -19.16
C SER A 442 -17.88 -5.69 -19.29
N ASN A 443 -17.19 -6.31 -20.25
CA ASN A 443 -15.81 -5.97 -20.60
C ASN A 443 -15.66 -4.48 -20.96
N THR A 444 -16.66 -3.87 -21.61
CA THR A 444 -16.64 -2.43 -21.92
C THR A 444 -16.59 -1.58 -20.65
N VAL A 445 -17.41 -1.92 -19.64
CA VAL A 445 -17.39 -1.23 -18.34
C VAL A 445 -16.04 -1.44 -17.65
N TRP A 446 -15.52 -2.65 -17.67
CA TRP A 446 -14.20 -2.98 -17.11
C TRP A 446 -13.09 -2.09 -17.67
N PHE A 447 -12.90 -2.12 -18.99
CA PHE A 447 -11.87 -1.33 -19.66
C PHE A 447 -12.10 0.18 -19.48
N SER A 448 -13.35 0.64 -19.59
CA SER A 448 -13.67 2.07 -19.45
C SER A 448 -13.31 2.59 -18.06
N VAL A 449 -13.68 1.88 -17.00
CA VAL A 449 -13.39 2.30 -15.62
C VAL A 449 -11.88 2.33 -15.39
N LEU A 450 -11.14 1.31 -15.84
CA LEU A 450 -9.69 1.24 -15.63
C LEU A 450 -8.94 2.30 -16.43
N ILE A 451 -9.26 2.46 -17.73
CA ILE A 451 -8.57 3.43 -18.59
C ILE A 451 -8.92 4.86 -18.18
N ILE A 452 -10.21 5.19 -18.04
CA ILE A 452 -10.63 6.54 -17.65
C ILE A 452 -10.13 6.86 -16.24
N GLY A 453 -10.24 5.91 -15.31
CA GLY A 453 -9.72 6.04 -13.95
C GLY A 453 -8.23 6.34 -13.94
N CYS A 454 -7.41 5.57 -14.68
CA CYS A 454 -5.98 5.82 -14.80
C CYS A 454 -5.70 7.19 -15.43
N VAL A 455 -6.33 7.53 -16.56
CA VAL A 455 -6.10 8.81 -17.27
C VAL A 455 -6.45 10.00 -16.38
N VAL A 456 -7.62 9.97 -15.74
CA VAL A 456 -8.08 11.05 -14.85
C VAL A 456 -7.15 11.19 -13.64
N VAL A 457 -6.84 10.08 -12.97
CA VAL A 457 -6.04 10.11 -11.75
C VAL A 457 -4.59 10.50 -12.02
N VAL A 458 -3.98 9.99 -13.10
CA VAL A 458 -2.61 10.35 -13.50
C VAL A 458 -2.56 11.77 -14.07
N GLY A 459 -3.59 12.22 -14.75
CA GLY A 459 -3.67 13.56 -15.33
C GLY A 459 -3.88 14.67 -14.29
N ALA A 460 -4.65 14.40 -13.23
CA ALA A 460 -5.03 15.38 -12.23
C ALA A 460 -3.84 16.14 -11.59
N PRO A 461 -2.75 15.50 -11.15
CA PRO A 461 -1.63 16.21 -10.54
C PRO A 461 -0.91 17.13 -11.53
N PHE A 462 -0.92 16.84 -12.82
CA PHE A 462 -0.34 17.73 -13.83
C PHE A 462 -1.15 19.00 -13.98
N VAL A 463 -2.49 18.91 -13.95
CA VAL A 463 -3.38 20.06 -13.97
C VAL A 463 -3.16 20.90 -12.70
N ILE A 464 -3.21 20.26 -11.53
CA ILE A 464 -2.98 20.94 -10.24
C ILE A 464 -1.61 21.65 -10.23
N TYR A 465 -0.58 20.97 -10.70
CA TYR A 465 0.77 21.52 -10.76
C TYR A 465 0.87 22.76 -11.68
N SER A 466 0.17 22.76 -12.83
CA SER A 466 0.13 23.89 -13.75
C SER A 466 -0.57 25.12 -13.18
N MET A 467 -1.54 24.90 -12.27
CA MET A 467 -2.29 25.96 -11.58
C MET A 467 -1.57 26.51 -10.35
N ARG A 468 -0.39 25.99 -10.01
CA ARG A 468 0.37 26.32 -8.81
C ARG A 468 0.69 27.82 -8.76
N LYS A 469 0.47 28.42 -7.58
CA LYS A 469 0.79 29.84 -7.31
C LYS A 469 1.85 29.94 -6.20
N PRO A 470 2.73 30.93 -6.23
CA PRO A 470 3.70 31.18 -5.14
C PRO A 470 3.03 31.33 -3.77
N SER A 471 1.82 31.90 -3.74
CA SER A 471 1.01 32.08 -2.52
C SER A 471 0.52 30.78 -1.89
N TRP A 472 0.67 29.63 -2.55
CA TRP A 472 0.31 28.34 -1.96
C TRP A 472 1.39 27.80 -1.03
N LYS A 473 2.61 28.31 -1.11
CA LYS A 473 3.70 27.89 -0.25
C LYS A 473 3.52 28.46 1.16
N ASP A 474 3.47 27.56 2.16
CA ASP A 474 3.47 27.93 3.57
C ASP A 474 4.90 28.43 3.95
N PRO A 475 5.06 29.67 4.42
CA PRO A 475 6.38 30.20 4.79
C PRO A 475 7.07 29.39 5.89
N GLU A 476 6.29 28.82 6.83
CA GLU A 476 6.81 28.01 7.93
C GLU A 476 7.23 26.61 7.49
N ALA A 477 6.66 26.09 6.40
CA ALA A 477 6.98 24.77 5.88
C ALA A 477 8.30 24.71 5.07
N ALA A 478 8.90 25.84 4.79
CA ALA A 478 10.20 25.87 4.09
C ALA A 478 11.31 25.15 4.88
N ALA A 479 11.17 25.05 6.21
CA ALA A 479 12.08 24.29 7.05
C ALA A 479 11.84 22.77 6.97
N ASP A 480 10.60 22.33 6.70
CA ASP A 480 10.21 20.93 6.71
C ASP A 480 10.41 20.24 5.36
N PHE A 481 10.22 20.94 4.25
CA PHE A 481 10.45 20.44 2.90
C PHE A 481 11.58 21.19 2.21
N ALA A 482 12.82 20.73 2.43
CA ALA A 482 14.01 21.33 1.83
C ALA A 482 13.90 21.36 0.29
N PRO A 483 14.48 22.36 -0.41
CA PRO A 483 14.57 22.40 -1.86
C PRO A 483 15.20 21.12 -2.42
N PHE A 484 14.86 20.77 -3.65
CA PHE A 484 15.56 19.68 -4.34
C PHE A 484 17.02 20.07 -4.58
N HIS A 485 17.91 19.10 -4.63
CA HIS A 485 19.34 19.33 -4.83
C HIS A 485 19.63 20.16 -6.10
N TRP A 486 18.94 19.89 -7.19
CA TRP A 486 19.07 20.62 -8.45
C TRP A 486 18.54 22.06 -8.36
N GLU A 487 17.53 22.36 -7.54
CA GLU A 487 17.05 23.72 -7.27
C GLU A 487 18.07 24.51 -6.45
N ALA A 488 18.70 23.86 -5.47
CA ALA A 488 19.73 24.46 -4.66
C ALA A 488 20.97 24.81 -5.51
N GLN A 489 21.39 23.90 -6.40
CA GLN A 489 22.50 24.16 -7.34
C GLN A 489 22.19 25.30 -8.31
N ALA A 490 20.97 25.38 -8.84
CA ALA A 490 20.56 26.46 -9.74
C ALA A 490 20.63 27.85 -9.08
N LYS A 491 20.30 27.94 -7.79
CA LYS A 491 20.40 29.19 -7.01
C LYS A 491 21.85 29.60 -6.76
N VAL A 492 22.76 28.67 -6.57
CA VAL A 492 24.21 28.95 -6.39
C VAL A 492 24.85 29.33 -7.72
N ALA A 493 24.39 28.78 -8.83
CA ALA A 493 24.90 29.06 -10.16
C ALA A 493 24.36 30.36 -10.79
N ALA A 494 23.23 30.89 -10.30
CA ALA A 494 22.74 32.18 -10.70
C ALA A 494 23.65 33.29 -10.07
N PRO A 495 24.40 34.08 -10.86
CA PRO A 495 25.17 35.18 -10.28
C PRO A 495 24.20 36.13 -9.58
N GLU A 496 24.60 36.62 -8.41
CA GLU A 496 23.90 37.70 -7.71
C GLU A 496 23.63 38.82 -8.74
N ALA A 497 22.40 38.90 -9.22
CA ALA A 497 21.98 39.99 -10.09
C ALA A 497 22.23 41.29 -9.32
N ALA A 498 23.15 42.10 -9.80
CA ALA A 498 23.71 43.31 -9.24
C ALA A 498 22.81 43.99 -8.21
N ALA A 499 23.27 44.07 -6.99
CA ALA A 499 22.76 45.05 -6.04
C ALA A 499 22.76 46.42 -6.72
N PRO A 500 21.68 47.22 -6.64
CA PRO A 500 21.68 48.54 -7.23
C PRO A 500 22.83 49.33 -6.62
N ALA A 501 23.69 49.84 -7.48
CA ALA A 501 24.85 50.65 -7.09
C ALA A 501 24.40 51.77 -6.12
N GLN A 502 24.89 51.72 -4.89
CA GLN A 502 24.72 52.81 -3.93
C GLN A 502 25.29 54.08 -4.58
N GLN A 503 24.41 54.99 -4.95
CA GLN A 503 24.81 56.35 -5.32
C GLN A 503 25.56 56.96 -4.14
N LYS A 504 26.85 57.25 -4.34
CA LYS A 504 27.64 58.05 -3.40
C LYS A 504 27.00 59.42 -3.27
N PRO A 505 26.79 59.95 -2.03
CA PRO A 505 26.35 61.33 -1.87
C PRO A 505 27.38 62.27 -2.47
N GLY A 506 26.94 63.13 -3.39
CA GLY A 506 27.76 64.14 -4.00
C GLY A 506 28.31 65.09 -2.94
N SER A 507 29.61 65.27 -2.93
CA SER A 507 30.32 66.37 -2.23
C SER A 507 29.94 67.66 -2.89
N ASN A 508 29.10 68.49 -2.25
CA ASN A 508 29.04 69.93 -2.58
C ASN A 508 30.28 70.60 -2.09
N LYS A 509 30.94 71.24 -3.00
CA LYS A 509 31.73 72.47 -2.76
C LYS A 509 31.00 73.67 -3.34
#